data_e749dbc5060dd7b5c5415ee4f1300c8b
#
_entry.id   e749dbc5060dd7b5c5415ee4f1300c8b
#
_cell.length_a   1.000
_cell.length_b   1.000
_cell.length_c   1.000
_cell.angle_alpha   90.00
_cell.angle_beta   90.00
_cell.angle_gamma   90.00
#
_symmetry.space_group_name_H-M   'P 1'
#
loop_
_entity.id
_entity.type
_entity.pdbx_description
1 polymer ?
#
loop_
_entity_poly.entity_id
_entity_poly.type
_entity_poly.pdbx_seq_one_letter_code
_entity_poly.pdbx_strand_id
1 'polypeptide(L)'
;IRRQRQMCIRDRAEQYPELVVFDADLSNATMTKGFAAKYPERFFDMGIAECNMTGVAAGMSTCGFKPFTNTFAMFAAGRAFEQVRNSIGYPHLNVKIGATHGGISVGEDGASHQCCEDFALMRSIPGMTVICPADDVEARAAVRAAYEMEGPVYLRFGRLAVPVFHDAENYHFEIGKGEQITEGSDIAIIATGLMVNEARMAAEQLAAEGIHARVINIHTIKPLDEEIVLKAAKECGKVITAEEHNVIGGLGEAVCAVLSEKLPTP
;
A
#
# COMPACT_ATOMS: atom_id res chain seq x y z
N ILE A 1 11.46 3.85 0.20
CA ILE A 1 10.54 2.68 0.14
C ILE A 1 10.67 1.92 -1.19
N ARG A 2 10.64 2.58 -2.38
CA ARG A 2 10.68 1.91 -3.70
C ARG A 2 11.90 1.02 -3.90
N ARG A 3 13.10 1.51 -3.58
CA ARG A 3 14.36 0.74 -3.70
C ARG A 3 14.34 -0.50 -2.84
N GLN A 4 13.88 -0.39 -1.62
CA GLN A 4 13.85 -1.45 -0.63
C GLN A 4 12.82 -2.53 -0.98
N ARG A 5 11.65 -2.13 -1.48
CA ARG A 5 10.67 -3.07 -2.06
C ARG A 5 11.34 -3.96 -3.12
N GLN A 6 12.06 -3.36 -4.07
CA GLN A 6 12.71 -4.10 -5.14
C GLN A 6 13.86 -4.97 -4.65
N MET A 7 14.59 -4.53 -3.62
CA MET A 7 15.59 -5.39 -2.97
C MET A 7 14.91 -6.62 -2.35
N CYS A 8 13.78 -6.46 -1.67
CA CYS A 8 13.04 -7.58 -1.08
C CYS A 8 12.53 -8.56 -2.16
N ILE A 9 11.98 -8.07 -3.27
CA ILE A 9 11.54 -8.91 -4.40
C ILE A 9 12.75 -9.65 -5.01
N ARG A 10 13.86 -8.96 -5.24
CA ARG A 10 15.08 -9.56 -5.79
C ARG A 10 15.67 -10.64 -4.88
N ASP A 11 15.71 -10.39 -3.58
CA ASP A 11 16.27 -11.33 -2.61
C ASP A 11 15.39 -12.60 -2.50
N ARG A 12 14.06 -12.43 -2.61
CA ARG A 12 13.11 -13.53 -2.67
C ARG A 12 13.27 -14.39 -3.93
N ALA A 13 13.58 -13.78 -5.07
CA ALA A 13 13.74 -14.48 -6.33
C ALA A 13 14.83 -15.54 -6.34
N GLU A 14 15.82 -15.48 -5.44
CA GLU A 14 16.82 -16.54 -5.27
C GLU A 14 16.21 -17.86 -4.79
N GLN A 15 15.20 -17.77 -3.94
CA GLN A 15 14.57 -18.93 -3.28
C GLN A 15 13.32 -19.41 -4.04
N TYR A 16 12.72 -18.56 -4.88
CA TYR A 16 11.41 -18.77 -5.48
C TYR A 16 11.46 -18.57 -7.00
N PRO A 17 11.66 -19.64 -7.77
CA PRO A 17 11.77 -19.56 -9.24
C PRO A 17 10.47 -19.14 -9.93
N GLU A 18 9.31 -19.33 -9.29
CA GLU A 18 8.01 -18.93 -9.80
C GLU A 18 7.74 -17.42 -9.73
N LEU A 19 8.59 -16.66 -9.00
CA LEU A 19 8.46 -15.21 -8.92
C LEU A 19 8.93 -14.56 -10.22
N VAL A 20 8.06 -13.81 -10.87
CA VAL A 20 8.30 -13.05 -12.09
C VAL A 20 7.92 -11.59 -11.91
N VAL A 21 8.62 -10.68 -12.59
CA VAL A 21 8.43 -9.23 -12.45
C VAL A 21 8.10 -8.62 -13.80
N PHE A 22 7.05 -7.82 -13.82
CA PHE A 22 6.61 -7.05 -14.97
C PHE A 22 6.79 -5.56 -14.72
N ASP A 23 7.08 -4.80 -15.75
CA ASP A 23 7.16 -3.35 -15.72
C ASP A 23 6.55 -2.77 -17.01
N ALA A 24 6.06 -1.54 -16.94
CA ALA A 24 5.45 -0.82 -18.06
C ALA A 24 6.34 0.35 -18.51
N ASP A 25 7.58 0.06 -18.92
CA ASP A 25 8.60 1.04 -19.38
C ASP A 25 8.98 2.09 -18.31
N LEU A 26 8.86 1.74 -17.04
CA LEU A 26 9.17 2.61 -15.91
C LEU A 26 10.24 2.04 -14.98
N SER A 27 11.04 1.08 -15.45
CA SER A 27 11.95 0.27 -14.62
C SER A 27 12.98 1.09 -13.83
N ASN A 28 13.36 2.28 -14.31
CA ASN A 28 14.18 3.22 -13.55
C ASN A 28 13.42 3.86 -12.38
N ALA A 29 12.19 4.31 -12.61
CA ALA A 29 11.35 5.00 -11.62
C ALA A 29 10.78 4.03 -10.57
N THR A 30 10.35 2.84 -11.00
CA THR A 30 9.88 1.75 -10.13
C THR A 30 11.03 1.01 -9.44
N MET A 31 12.29 1.22 -9.89
CA MET A 31 13.51 0.56 -9.44
C MET A 31 13.60 -0.93 -9.82
N THR A 32 12.77 -1.44 -10.71
CA THR A 32 12.75 -2.85 -11.15
C THR A 32 13.96 -3.23 -12.00
N LYS A 33 14.68 -2.27 -12.56
CA LYS A 33 15.91 -2.53 -13.33
C LYS A 33 16.96 -3.34 -12.57
N GLY A 34 16.98 -3.25 -11.23
CA GLY A 34 17.87 -4.06 -10.40
C GLY A 34 17.50 -5.55 -10.40
N PHE A 35 16.21 -5.86 -10.56
CA PHE A 35 15.74 -7.23 -10.77
C PHE A 35 16.06 -7.69 -12.20
N ALA A 36 15.78 -6.87 -13.20
CA ALA A 36 16.07 -7.15 -14.60
C ALA A 36 17.55 -7.50 -14.85
N ALA A 37 18.46 -6.78 -14.19
CA ALA A 37 19.90 -7.03 -14.30
C ALA A 37 20.35 -8.37 -13.69
N LYS A 38 19.66 -8.86 -12.66
CA LYS A 38 20.02 -10.11 -11.96
C LYS A 38 19.28 -11.33 -12.54
N TYR A 39 18.04 -11.15 -12.97
CA TYR A 39 17.13 -12.21 -13.45
C TYR A 39 16.45 -11.81 -14.76
N PRO A 40 17.20 -11.59 -15.85
CA PRO A 40 16.63 -11.12 -17.12
C PRO A 40 15.57 -12.06 -17.71
N GLU A 41 15.67 -13.37 -17.45
CA GLU A 41 14.73 -14.39 -17.91
C GLU A 41 13.38 -14.39 -17.15
N ARG A 42 13.31 -13.64 -16.05
CA ARG A 42 12.10 -13.51 -15.21
C ARG A 42 11.61 -12.07 -15.11
N PHE A 43 12.15 -11.21 -15.95
CA PHE A 43 11.75 -9.81 -16.05
C PHE A 43 11.14 -9.52 -17.43
N PHE A 44 9.98 -8.91 -17.44
CA PHE A 44 9.22 -8.60 -18.66
C PHE A 44 8.87 -7.11 -18.67
N ASP A 45 9.55 -6.35 -19.56
CA ASP A 45 9.13 -5.00 -19.87
C ASP A 45 8.08 -5.05 -20.97
N MET A 46 6.87 -4.60 -20.65
CA MET A 46 5.71 -4.69 -21.53
C MET A 46 5.52 -3.42 -22.38
N GLY A 47 6.45 -2.44 -22.25
CA GLY A 47 6.27 -1.12 -22.81
C GLY A 47 5.15 -0.34 -22.08
N ILE A 48 4.76 0.81 -22.63
CA ILE A 48 3.67 1.64 -22.09
C ILE A 48 2.30 1.00 -22.38
N ALA A 49 2.06 -0.18 -21.78
CA ALA A 49 0.91 -1.03 -22.07
C ALA A 49 0.38 -1.75 -20.81
N GLU A 50 -0.04 -0.99 -19.81
CA GLU A 50 -0.43 -1.49 -18.49
C GLU A 50 -1.61 -2.48 -18.54
N CYS A 51 -2.55 -2.27 -19.45
CA CYS A 51 -3.66 -3.21 -19.67
C CYS A 51 -3.13 -4.59 -20.16
N ASN A 52 -2.19 -4.58 -21.11
CA ASN A 52 -1.55 -5.80 -21.60
C ASN A 52 -0.71 -6.47 -20.51
N MET A 53 0.10 -5.68 -19.78
CA MET A 53 0.89 -6.16 -18.63
C MET A 53 0.00 -6.90 -17.62
N THR A 54 -1.12 -6.31 -17.26
CA THR A 54 -2.06 -6.88 -16.30
C THR A 54 -2.67 -8.19 -16.81
N GLY A 55 -3.07 -8.23 -18.08
CA GLY A 55 -3.62 -9.44 -18.72
C GLY A 55 -2.62 -10.58 -18.82
N VAL A 56 -1.37 -10.29 -19.22
CA VAL A 56 -0.29 -11.29 -19.29
C VAL A 56 0.06 -11.81 -17.91
N ALA A 57 0.18 -10.93 -16.90
CA ALA A 57 0.44 -11.33 -15.52
C ALA A 57 -0.68 -12.24 -14.97
N ALA A 58 -1.94 -11.91 -15.26
CA ALA A 58 -3.07 -12.76 -14.91
C ALA A 58 -2.94 -14.17 -15.53
N GLY A 59 -2.63 -14.23 -16.84
CA GLY A 59 -2.40 -15.51 -17.54
C GLY A 59 -1.24 -16.31 -16.93
N MET A 60 -0.11 -15.67 -16.65
CA MET A 60 1.03 -16.35 -16.01
C MET A 60 0.71 -16.86 -14.60
N SER A 61 -0.13 -16.16 -13.85
CA SER A 61 -0.58 -16.64 -12.54
C SER A 61 -1.35 -17.95 -12.65
N THR A 62 -2.12 -18.17 -13.72
CA THR A 62 -2.82 -19.46 -13.95
C THR A 62 -1.88 -20.60 -14.31
N CYS A 63 -0.64 -20.29 -14.69
CA CYS A 63 0.42 -21.26 -14.98
C CYS A 63 1.33 -21.56 -13.76
N GLY A 64 0.95 -21.08 -12.56
CA GLY A 64 1.69 -21.33 -11.32
C GLY A 64 2.79 -20.31 -11.00
N PHE A 65 2.94 -19.26 -11.82
CA PHE A 65 3.84 -18.15 -11.48
C PHE A 65 3.21 -17.21 -10.46
N LYS A 66 4.07 -16.47 -9.76
CA LYS A 66 3.69 -15.38 -8.83
C LYS A 66 4.13 -14.02 -9.41
N PRO A 67 3.31 -13.39 -10.26
CA PRO A 67 3.67 -12.14 -10.91
C PRO A 67 3.63 -10.94 -9.96
N PHE A 68 4.64 -10.08 -10.05
CA PHE A 68 4.66 -8.72 -9.52
C PHE A 68 4.61 -7.73 -10.69
N THR A 69 3.48 -7.06 -10.90
CA THR A 69 3.36 -5.98 -11.89
C THR A 69 3.78 -4.66 -11.28
N ASN A 70 4.49 -3.81 -12.03
CA ASN A 70 5.04 -2.57 -11.52
C ASN A 70 4.81 -1.43 -12.52
N THR A 71 4.16 -0.38 -12.07
CA THR A 71 3.96 0.88 -12.78
C THR A 71 3.58 1.97 -11.78
N PHE A 72 3.23 3.17 -12.22
CA PHE A 72 2.70 4.20 -11.34
C PHE A 72 1.26 3.89 -10.91
N ALA A 73 0.88 4.35 -9.72
CA ALA A 73 -0.45 4.09 -9.15
C ALA A 73 -1.58 4.53 -10.08
N MET A 74 -1.45 5.72 -10.72
CA MET A 74 -2.44 6.21 -11.67
C MET A 74 -2.65 5.26 -12.84
N PHE A 75 -1.60 4.60 -13.32
CA PHE A 75 -1.69 3.71 -14.46
C PHE A 75 -2.11 2.29 -14.06
N ALA A 76 -1.68 1.80 -12.91
CA ALA A 76 -2.15 0.53 -12.36
C ALA A 76 -3.64 0.57 -11.99
N ALA A 77 -4.05 1.60 -11.26
CA ALA A 77 -5.41 1.72 -10.75
C ALA A 77 -6.37 2.38 -11.74
N GLY A 78 -5.92 3.38 -12.49
CA GLY A 78 -6.77 4.11 -13.44
C GLY A 78 -6.82 3.42 -14.81
N ARG A 79 -5.69 3.39 -15.54
CA ARG A 79 -5.66 2.86 -16.91
C ARG A 79 -6.01 1.38 -17.00
N ALA A 80 -5.44 0.55 -16.13
CA ALA A 80 -5.63 -0.90 -16.15
C ALA A 80 -6.76 -1.39 -15.23
N PHE A 81 -7.64 -0.52 -14.73
CA PHE A 81 -8.66 -0.88 -13.74
C PHE A 81 -9.53 -2.05 -14.17
N GLU A 82 -10.01 -2.04 -15.43
CA GLU A 82 -10.87 -3.10 -15.94
C GLU A 82 -10.15 -4.45 -15.92
N GLN A 83 -8.89 -4.51 -16.36
CA GLN A 83 -8.10 -5.74 -16.37
C GLN A 83 -7.76 -6.19 -14.93
N VAL A 84 -7.45 -5.27 -14.04
CA VAL A 84 -7.26 -5.61 -12.61
C VAL A 84 -8.54 -6.20 -12.04
N ARG A 85 -9.69 -5.59 -12.30
CA ARG A 85 -10.99 -6.06 -11.82
C ARG A 85 -11.39 -7.42 -12.40
N ASN A 86 -11.35 -7.55 -13.72
CA ASN A 86 -11.93 -8.71 -14.41
C ASN A 86 -10.92 -9.86 -14.62
N SER A 87 -9.65 -9.54 -14.88
CA SER A 87 -8.64 -10.57 -15.14
C SER A 87 -7.92 -11.04 -13.87
N ILE A 88 -7.86 -10.22 -12.82
CA ILE A 88 -7.18 -10.56 -11.56
C ILE A 88 -8.18 -10.72 -10.40
N GLY A 89 -8.98 -9.69 -10.12
CA GLY A 89 -9.87 -9.67 -8.96
C GLY A 89 -11.01 -10.69 -9.04
N TYR A 90 -11.75 -10.71 -10.16
CA TYR A 90 -12.89 -11.61 -10.34
C TYR A 90 -12.54 -13.09 -10.21
N PRO A 91 -11.47 -13.61 -10.88
CA PRO A 91 -11.02 -14.98 -10.72
C PRO A 91 -10.13 -15.20 -9.47
N HIS A 92 -9.89 -14.15 -8.67
CA HIS A 92 -9.05 -14.17 -7.46
C HIS A 92 -7.63 -14.68 -7.71
N LEU A 93 -6.99 -14.24 -8.79
CA LEU A 93 -5.65 -14.70 -9.17
C LEU A 93 -4.55 -14.12 -8.28
N ASN A 94 -3.50 -14.92 -8.11
CA ASN A 94 -2.35 -14.59 -7.27
C ASN A 94 -1.38 -13.62 -7.94
N VAL A 95 -1.81 -12.39 -8.20
CA VAL A 95 -1.00 -11.31 -8.79
C VAL A 95 -0.78 -10.20 -7.77
N LYS A 96 0.47 -9.72 -7.66
CA LYS A 96 0.86 -8.61 -6.77
C LYS A 96 1.08 -7.36 -7.61
N ILE A 97 0.30 -6.32 -7.33
CA ILE A 97 0.34 -5.04 -8.05
C ILE A 97 1.17 -4.05 -7.24
N GLY A 98 2.41 -3.83 -7.68
CA GLY A 98 3.36 -2.92 -7.02
C GLY A 98 3.26 -1.50 -7.58
N ALA A 99 2.26 -0.74 -7.15
CA ALA A 99 2.00 0.61 -7.60
C ALA A 99 2.88 1.64 -6.90
N THR A 100 3.59 2.47 -7.64
CA THR A 100 4.43 3.55 -7.11
C THR A 100 3.86 4.92 -7.43
N HIS A 101 4.40 5.97 -6.84
CA HIS A 101 3.98 7.35 -7.12
C HIS A 101 2.49 7.60 -6.81
N GLY A 102 1.92 6.93 -5.78
CA GLY A 102 0.58 7.24 -5.31
C GLY A 102 0.54 8.54 -4.51
N GLY A 103 -0.61 9.25 -4.54
CA GLY A 103 -0.82 10.49 -3.81
C GLY A 103 -0.44 11.76 -4.56
N ILE A 104 -0.48 12.88 -3.85
CA ILE A 104 -0.21 14.21 -4.40
C ILE A 104 1.29 14.57 -4.39
N SER A 105 2.11 13.89 -3.59
CA SER A 105 3.53 14.19 -3.40
C SER A 105 4.43 13.72 -4.55
N VAL A 106 3.85 13.41 -5.71
CA VAL A 106 4.56 13.00 -6.93
C VAL A 106 5.47 14.12 -7.47
N GLY A 107 5.09 15.38 -7.26
CA GLY A 107 5.91 16.55 -7.61
C GLY A 107 5.82 16.91 -9.09
N GLU A 108 6.97 17.03 -9.75
CA GLU A 108 7.11 17.57 -11.11
C GLU A 108 6.40 16.77 -12.22
N ASP A 109 6.06 15.52 -12.00
CA ASP A 109 5.27 14.73 -12.95
C ASP A 109 3.83 15.29 -13.12
N GLY A 110 3.36 16.03 -12.13
CA GLY A 110 2.13 16.83 -12.19
C GLY A 110 0.84 16.03 -12.08
N ALA A 111 -0.27 16.71 -12.30
CA ALA A 111 -1.63 16.22 -12.03
C ALA A 111 -2.02 14.96 -12.80
N SER A 112 -1.46 14.72 -13.99
CA SER A 112 -1.74 13.50 -14.76
C SER A 112 -1.13 12.23 -14.16
N HIS A 113 -0.18 12.37 -13.22
CA HIS A 113 0.52 11.28 -12.56
C HIS A 113 0.18 11.17 -11.06
N GLN A 114 -0.32 12.25 -10.46
CA GLN A 114 -0.83 12.25 -9.10
C GLN A 114 -2.07 11.35 -9.02
N CYS A 115 -2.06 10.36 -8.13
CA CYS A 115 -3.15 9.40 -7.98
C CYS A 115 -3.72 9.51 -6.57
N CYS A 116 -4.89 10.11 -6.47
CA CYS A 116 -5.65 10.26 -5.23
C CYS A 116 -6.95 9.45 -5.24
N GLU A 117 -7.08 8.46 -6.13
CA GLU A 117 -8.26 7.63 -6.36
C GLU A 117 -7.97 6.13 -6.24
N ASP A 118 -6.72 5.74 -6.14
CA ASP A 118 -6.28 4.34 -6.22
C ASP A 118 -6.82 3.46 -5.09
N PHE A 119 -6.88 3.98 -3.86
CA PHE A 119 -7.49 3.24 -2.76
C PHE A 119 -8.98 2.98 -3.02
N ALA A 120 -9.72 3.99 -3.47
CA ALA A 120 -11.14 3.85 -3.79
C ALA A 120 -11.38 2.76 -4.83
N LEU A 121 -10.62 2.81 -5.94
CA LEU A 121 -10.72 1.85 -7.03
C LEU A 121 -10.38 0.43 -6.57
N MET A 122 -9.26 0.26 -5.88
CA MET A 122 -8.81 -1.07 -5.46
C MET A 122 -9.63 -1.64 -4.30
N ARG A 123 -10.08 -0.82 -3.37
CA ARG A 123 -11.00 -1.23 -2.30
C ARG A 123 -12.34 -1.73 -2.82
N SER A 124 -12.83 -1.17 -3.95
CA SER A 124 -14.10 -1.59 -4.55
C SER A 124 -14.08 -3.00 -5.15
N ILE A 125 -12.89 -3.56 -5.43
CA ILE A 125 -12.76 -4.90 -6.01
C ILE A 125 -12.91 -5.97 -4.92
N PRO A 126 -13.89 -6.89 -5.00
CA PRO A 126 -14.03 -7.98 -4.03
C PRO A 126 -12.76 -8.83 -3.96
N GLY A 127 -12.35 -9.23 -2.75
CA GLY A 127 -11.17 -10.08 -2.53
C GLY A 127 -9.81 -9.40 -2.74
N MET A 128 -9.74 -8.16 -3.23
CA MET A 128 -8.50 -7.40 -3.33
C MET A 128 -8.02 -6.97 -1.94
N THR A 129 -6.78 -7.28 -1.60
CA THR A 129 -6.09 -6.73 -0.43
C THR A 129 -5.37 -5.43 -0.81
N VAL A 130 -5.48 -4.38 0.02
CA VAL A 130 -4.89 -3.05 -0.25
C VAL A 130 -3.96 -2.66 0.89
N ILE A 131 -2.68 -2.48 0.57
CA ILE A 131 -1.61 -2.20 1.54
C ILE A 131 -0.86 -0.93 1.15
N CYS A 132 -0.63 -0.04 2.12
CA CYS A 132 0.17 1.19 1.96
C CYS A 132 1.15 1.33 3.13
N PRO A 133 2.39 0.82 3.02
CA PRO A 133 3.35 0.86 4.10
C PRO A 133 3.89 2.27 4.36
N ALA A 134 4.19 2.55 5.63
CA ALA A 134 4.62 3.85 6.10
C ALA A 134 6.14 4.10 5.92
N ASP A 135 6.98 3.07 6.09
CA ASP A 135 8.43 3.20 5.95
C ASP A 135 9.09 2.01 5.24
N ASP A 136 10.42 1.97 5.21
CA ASP A 136 11.21 0.93 4.56
C ASP A 136 11.05 -0.45 5.21
N VAL A 137 11.07 -0.51 6.54
CA VAL A 137 10.97 -1.76 7.30
C VAL A 137 9.62 -2.40 7.04
N GLU A 138 8.56 -1.63 7.18
CA GLU A 138 7.20 -2.06 6.90
C GLU A 138 7.00 -2.46 5.42
N ALA A 139 7.58 -1.69 4.48
CA ALA A 139 7.48 -2.02 3.05
C ALA A 139 8.10 -3.37 2.70
N ARG A 140 9.23 -3.74 3.33
CA ARG A 140 9.86 -5.05 3.15
C ARG A 140 9.00 -6.16 3.71
N ALA A 141 8.45 -5.95 4.89
CA ALA A 141 7.56 -6.90 5.56
C ALA A 141 6.25 -7.09 4.77
N ALA A 142 5.65 -5.99 4.29
CA ALA A 142 4.45 -6.01 3.45
C ALA A 142 4.65 -6.77 2.13
N VAL A 143 5.79 -6.56 1.45
CA VAL A 143 6.11 -7.31 0.21
C VAL A 143 6.25 -8.81 0.48
N ARG A 144 6.88 -9.17 1.62
CA ARG A 144 7.01 -10.57 2.05
C ARG A 144 5.64 -11.20 2.31
N ALA A 145 4.83 -10.54 3.12
CA ALA A 145 3.50 -11.01 3.46
C ALA A 145 2.60 -11.11 2.21
N ALA A 146 2.69 -10.14 1.29
CA ALA A 146 1.99 -10.19 0.02
C ALA A 146 2.42 -11.36 -0.86
N TYR A 147 3.72 -11.69 -0.91
CA TYR A 147 4.20 -12.86 -1.67
C TYR A 147 3.69 -14.18 -1.09
N GLU A 148 3.64 -14.30 0.23
CA GLU A 148 3.20 -15.50 0.95
C GLU A 148 1.67 -15.68 0.91
N MET A 149 0.92 -14.58 0.80
CA MET A 149 -0.53 -14.59 0.68
C MET A 149 -0.97 -15.09 -0.70
N GLU A 150 -1.97 -15.97 -0.75
CA GLU A 150 -2.66 -16.32 -1.99
C GLU A 150 -3.76 -15.28 -2.31
N GLY A 151 -3.90 -14.93 -3.61
CA GLY A 151 -4.85 -13.95 -4.09
C GLY A 151 -4.26 -12.58 -4.43
N PRO A 152 -5.09 -11.65 -4.91
CA PRO A 152 -4.64 -10.36 -5.42
C PRO A 152 -4.29 -9.38 -4.30
N VAL A 153 -3.15 -8.71 -4.44
CA VAL A 153 -2.70 -7.67 -3.51
C VAL A 153 -2.28 -6.42 -4.27
N TYR A 154 -2.83 -5.29 -3.88
CA TYR A 154 -2.39 -3.96 -4.31
C TYR A 154 -1.48 -3.36 -3.25
N LEU A 155 -0.22 -3.13 -3.61
CA LEU A 155 0.82 -2.54 -2.77
C LEU A 155 1.10 -1.12 -3.26
N ARG A 156 0.69 -0.12 -2.49
CA ARG A 156 0.86 1.29 -2.84
C ARG A 156 2.09 1.89 -2.18
N PHE A 157 2.94 2.54 -2.96
CA PHE A 157 4.15 3.20 -2.49
C PHE A 157 4.21 4.66 -2.96
N GLY A 158 4.57 5.58 -2.06
CA GLY A 158 4.83 6.97 -2.40
C GLY A 158 6.12 7.16 -3.22
N ARG A 159 6.29 8.35 -3.81
CA ARG A 159 7.53 8.76 -4.51
C ARG A 159 8.60 9.22 -3.54
N LEU A 160 8.23 9.98 -2.52
CA LEU A 160 9.16 10.61 -1.60
C LEU A 160 9.92 9.60 -0.72
N ALA A 161 11.11 9.99 -0.30
CA ALA A 161 11.78 9.35 0.80
C ALA A 161 11.06 9.68 2.10
N VAL A 162 10.92 8.70 2.97
CA VAL A 162 10.32 8.86 4.31
C VAL A 162 11.34 8.42 5.36
N PRO A 163 11.31 8.99 6.56
CA PRO A 163 12.10 8.50 7.69
C PRO A 163 11.76 7.04 8.00
N VAL A 164 12.74 6.28 8.45
CA VAL A 164 12.54 4.94 8.99
C VAL A 164 12.39 5.08 10.50
N PHE A 165 11.26 4.63 11.03
CA PHE A 165 10.95 4.71 12.45
C PHE A 165 10.62 3.35 13.07
N HIS A 166 10.34 2.33 12.27
CA HIS A 166 10.20 0.96 12.76
C HIS A 166 11.58 0.32 13.00
N ASP A 167 11.67 -0.49 14.06
CA ASP A 167 12.86 -1.30 14.34
C ASP A 167 12.85 -2.57 13.48
N ALA A 168 13.82 -2.69 12.59
CA ALA A 168 13.89 -3.81 11.64
C ALA A 168 14.06 -5.20 12.30
N GLU A 169 14.58 -5.25 13.54
CA GLU A 169 14.82 -6.50 14.26
C GLU A 169 13.56 -7.01 14.98
N ASN A 170 12.71 -6.08 15.42
CA ASN A 170 11.55 -6.38 16.24
C ASN A 170 10.19 -6.12 15.54
N TYR A 171 10.21 -5.57 14.31
CA TYR A 171 8.98 -5.26 13.60
C TYR A 171 8.23 -6.52 13.15
N HIS A 172 6.96 -6.59 13.52
CA HIS A 172 6.06 -7.66 13.11
C HIS A 172 4.93 -7.11 12.23
N PHE A 173 4.79 -7.66 11.03
CA PHE A 173 3.77 -7.27 10.06
C PHE A 173 2.72 -8.37 9.92
N GLU A 174 1.46 -8.00 10.06
CA GLU A 174 0.32 -8.89 9.82
C GLU A 174 -0.71 -8.19 8.96
N ILE A 175 -1.07 -8.79 7.82
CA ILE A 175 -2.10 -8.25 6.91
C ILE A 175 -3.42 -8.11 7.67
N GLY A 176 -4.04 -6.91 7.60
CA GLY A 176 -5.32 -6.64 8.25
C GLY A 176 -5.21 -6.21 9.70
N LYS A 177 -4.00 -6.04 10.24
CA LYS A 177 -3.77 -5.46 11.56
C LYS A 177 -3.16 -4.06 11.46
N GLY A 178 -3.61 -3.16 12.33
CA GLY A 178 -3.01 -1.84 12.51
C GLY A 178 -2.00 -1.85 13.65
N GLU A 179 -1.20 -0.80 13.73
CA GLU A 179 -0.20 -0.63 14.78
C GLU A 179 -0.40 0.70 15.52
N GLN A 180 -0.34 0.67 16.85
CA GLN A 180 -0.33 1.88 17.65
C GLN A 180 1.11 2.40 17.78
N ILE A 181 1.37 3.58 17.21
CA ILE A 181 2.70 4.21 17.18
C ILE A 181 2.95 5.04 18.43
N THR A 182 1.95 5.80 18.91
CA THR A 182 2.06 6.61 20.12
C THR A 182 0.89 6.39 21.05
N GLU A 183 1.12 6.56 22.34
CA GLU A 183 0.06 6.61 23.36
C GLU A 183 -0.59 8.00 23.39
N GLY A 184 -1.87 8.03 23.72
CA GLY A 184 -2.64 9.27 23.89
C GLY A 184 -4.10 8.99 24.17
N SER A 185 -4.79 9.96 24.78
CA SER A 185 -6.19 9.83 25.18
C SER A 185 -7.08 11.00 24.74
N ASP A 186 -6.50 12.09 24.21
CA ASP A 186 -7.27 13.30 23.90
C ASP A 186 -7.86 13.27 22.49
N ILE A 187 -7.15 12.62 21.56
CA ILE A 187 -7.54 12.45 20.17
C ILE A 187 -6.78 11.26 19.54
N ALA A 188 -7.43 10.53 18.63
CA ALA A 188 -6.76 9.53 17.80
C ALA A 188 -6.49 10.09 16.40
N ILE A 189 -5.26 9.91 15.89
CA ILE A 189 -4.87 10.20 14.50
C ILE A 189 -4.60 8.87 13.82
N ILE A 190 -5.49 8.48 12.90
CA ILE A 190 -5.40 7.24 12.14
C ILE A 190 -4.83 7.57 10.76
N ALA A 191 -3.63 7.08 10.48
CA ALA A 191 -2.88 7.45 9.27
C ALA A 191 -2.44 6.23 8.47
N THR A 192 -2.07 6.44 7.20
CA THR A 192 -1.48 5.42 6.33
C THR A 192 -0.36 5.98 5.47
N GLY A 193 0.57 5.12 5.09
CA GLY A 193 1.69 5.49 4.24
C GLY A 193 2.56 6.60 4.84
N LEU A 194 2.99 7.55 3.99
CA LEU A 194 3.87 8.63 4.47
C LEU A 194 3.23 9.52 5.54
N MET A 195 1.88 9.59 5.58
CA MET A 195 1.17 10.42 6.55
C MET A 195 1.29 9.90 8.00
N VAL A 196 1.74 8.67 8.20
CA VAL A 196 2.03 8.12 9.55
C VAL A 196 3.16 8.90 10.23
N ASN A 197 4.24 9.20 9.49
CA ASN A 197 5.33 10.02 10.04
C ASN A 197 4.87 11.46 10.34
N GLU A 198 4.06 12.05 9.46
CA GLU A 198 3.50 13.38 9.68
C GLU A 198 2.59 13.41 10.90
N ALA A 199 1.75 12.38 11.09
CA ALA A 199 0.91 12.22 12.27
C ALA A 199 1.75 12.08 13.56
N ARG A 200 2.86 11.32 13.51
CA ARG A 200 3.79 11.18 14.63
C ARG A 200 4.42 12.50 15.01
N MET A 201 4.90 13.26 14.03
CA MET A 201 5.47 14.60 14.27
C MET A 201 4.42 15.58 14.81
N ALA A 202 3.19 15.52 14.30
CA ALA A 202 2.07 16.32 14.84
C ALA A 202 1.75 15.96 16.30
N ALA A 203 1.74 14.67 16.66
CA ALA A 203 1.53 14.21 18.02
C ALA A 203 2.62 14.73 18.98
N GLU A 204 3.89 14.76 18.54
CA GLU A 204 5.00 15.33 19.32
C GLU A 204 4.79 16.85 19.58
N GLN A 205 4.33 17.61 18.57
CA GLN A 205 4.04 19.04 18.71
C GLN A 205 2.84 19.29 19.63
N LEU A 206 1.76 18.51 19.47
CA LEU A 206 0.57 18.60 20.34
C LEU A 206 0.89 18.29 21.80
N ALA A 207 1.78 17.33 22.07
CA ALA A 207 2.21 16.99 23.40
C ALA A 207 2.90 18.18 24.12
N ALA A 208 3.64 19.01 23.38
CA ALA A 208 4.23 20.23 23.93
C ALA A 208 3.18 21.29 24.34
N GLU A 209 1.96 21.18 23.78
CA GLU A 209 0.80 22.01 24.13
C GLU A 209 -0.13 21.33 25.17
N GLY A 210 0.25 20.16 25.67
CA GLY A 210 -0.51 19.40 26.65
C GLY A 210 -1.66 18.55 26.06
N ILE A 211 -1.63 18.31 24.74
CA ILE A 211 -2.60 17.45 24.04
C ILE A 211 -1.92 16.13 23.67
N HIS A 212 -2.41 15.04 24.23
CA HIS A 212 -1.84 13.70 24.01
C HIS A 212 -2.59 12.96 22.92
N ALA A 213 -2.04 12.99 21.70
CA ALA A 213 -2.60 12.32 20.55
C ALA A 213 -2.10 10.87 20.42
N ARG A 214 -3.02 9.94 20.20
CA ARG A 214 -2.72 8.56 19.86
C ARG A 214 -2.56 8.46 18.34
N VAL A 215 -1.42 7.97 17.84
CA VAL A 215 -1.21 7.73 16.43
C VAL A 215 -1.36 6.23 16.14
N ILE A 216 -2.23 5.94 15.19
CA ILE A 216 -2.46 4.59 14.66
C ILE A 216 -1.98 4.53 13.21
N ASN A 217 -1.12 3.58 12.92
CA ASN A 217 -0.73 3.23 11.56
C ASN A 217 -1.67 2.14 11.01
N ILE A 218 -2.40 2.46 9.95
CA ILE A 218 -3.20 1.51 9.17
C ILE A 218 -2.47 1.23 7.86
N HIS A 219 -1.53 0.29 7.89
CA HIS A 219 -0.82 -0.14 6.70
C HIS A 219 -1.66 -1.02 5.77
N THR A 220 -2.69 -1.69 6.28
CA THR A 220 -3.65 -2.46 5.48
C THR A 220 -5.01 -1.77 5.50
N ILE A 221 -5.38 -1.15 4.37
CA ILE A 221 -6.64 -0.41 4.26
C ILE A 221 -7.80 -1.37 3.99
N LYS A 222 -7.52 -2.51 3.35
CA LYS A 222 -8.47 -3.60 3.13
C LYS A 222 -7.76 -4.96 3.21
N PRO A 223 -8.18 -5.84 4.14
CA PRO A 223 -9.18 -5.61 5.18
C PRO A 223 -8.72 -4.60 6.22
N LEU A 224 -9.65 -3.78 6.73
CA LEU A 224 -9.34 -2.81 7.78
C LEU A 224 -9.30 -3.50 9.15
N ASP A 225 -8.38 -3.11 10.02
CA ASP A 225 -8.41 -3.48 11.43
C ASP A 225 -9.47 -2.66 12.18
N GLU A 226 -10.68 -3.18 12.20
CA GLU A 226 -11.80 -2.51 12.87
C GLU A 226 -11.61 -2.46 14.40
N GLU A 227 -10.92 -3.45 14.98
CA GLU A 227 -10.71 -3.53 16.44
C GLU A 227 -9.87 -2.36 16.94
N ILE A 228 -8.75 -2.06 16.27
CA ILE A 228 -7.87 -0.94 16.65
C ILE A 228 -8.56 0.41 16.44
N VAL A 229 -9.36 0.54 15.36
CA VAL A 229 -10.15 1.75 15.07
C VAL A 229 -11.19 1.98 16.17
N LEU A 230 -11.98 0.97 16.52
CA LEU A 230 -13.01 1.05 17.55
C LEU A 230 -12.40 1.31 18.94
N LYS A 231 -11.28 0.66 19.27
CA LYS A 231 -10.55 0.89 20.50
C LYS A 231 -10.09 2.34 20.60
N ALA A 232 -9.43 2.86 19.57
CA ALA A 232 -8.94 4.22 19.54
C ALA A 232 -10.09 5.24 19.66
N ALA A 233 -11.18 5.06 18.93
CA ALA A 233 -12.35 5.93 18.99
C ALA A 233 -13.02 5.91 20.39
N LYS A 234 -13.14 4.74 21.01
CA LYS A 234 -13.72 4.58 22.36
C LYS A 234 -12.88 5.26 23.42
N GLU A 235 -11.56 5.13 23.35
CA GLU A 235 -10.64 5.63 24.38
C GLU A 235 -10.31 7.11 24.23
N CYS A 236 -10.28 7.65 23.00
CA CYS A 236 -9.96 9.05 22.72
C CYS A 236 -11.21 9.94 22.52
N GLY A 237 -12.34 9.36 22.11
CA GLY A 237 -13.59 10.09 21.88
C GLY A 237 -13.62 11.01 20.66
N LYS A 238 -12.50 11.15 19.94
CA LYS A 238 -12.34 11.97 18.73
C LYS A 238 -11.35 11.30 17.80
N VAL A 239 -11.64 11.31 16.49
CA VAL A 239 -10.80 10.66 15.48
C VAL A 239 -10.51 11.62 14.32
N ILE A 240 -9.25 11.70 13.91
CA ILE A 240 -8.80 12.33 12.66
C ILE A 240 -8.19 11.24 11.80
N THR A 241 -8.45 11.27 10.50
CA THR A 241 -7.77 10.41 9.51
C THR A 241 -6.79 11.22 8.65
N ALA A 242 -5.66 10.63 8.30
CA ALA A 242 -4.64 11.27 7.48
C ALA A 242 -4.11 10.33 6.39
N GLU A 243 -4.27 10.73 5.14
CA GLU A 243 -3.85 9.95 3.96
C GLU A 243 -3.51 10.86 2.77
N GLU A 244 -2.68 10.38 1.85
CA GLU A 244 -2.50 11.02 0.54
C GLU A 244 -3.52 10.46 -0.47
N HIS A 245 -4.76 10.86 -0.32
CA HIS A 245 -5.88 10.42 -1.14
C HIS A 245 -6.99 11.49 -1.05
N ASN A 246 -7.96 11.46 -1.94
CA ASN A 246 -9.17 12.26 -1.74
C ASN A 246 -10.07 11.61 -0.67
N VAL A 247 -11.07 12.36 -0.19
CA VAL A 247 -11.95 11.88 0.90
C VAL A 247 -12.89 10.74 0.50
N ILE A 248 -13.08 10.51 -0.82
CA ILE A 248 -14.01 9.50 -1.34
C ILE A 248 -13.26 8.17 -1.50
N GLY A 249 -13.72 7.14 -0.83
CA GLY A 249 -13.21 5.77 -0.97
C GLY A 249 -11.84 5.49 -0.33
N GLY A 250 -11.22 6.47 0.34
CA GLY A 250 -9.95 6.32 1.02
C GLY A 250 -10.02 5.67 2.41
N LEU A 251 -8.95 5.86 3.20
CA LEU A 251 -8.87 5.43 4.59
C LEU A 251 -9.94 6.11 5.45
N GLY A 252 -10.12 7.42 5.27
CA GLY A 252 -11.09 8.20 6.04
C GLY A 252 -12.50 7.66 5.90
N GLU A 253 -12.94 7.36 4.68
CA GLU A 253 -14.26 6.77 4.46
C GLU A 253 -14.36 5.35 5.05
N ALA A 254 -13.30 4.53 4.97
CA ALA A 254 -13.27 3.21 5.59
C ALA A 254 -13.44 3.28 7.11
N VAL A 255 -12.73 4.20 7.76
CA VAL A 255 -12.85 4.45 9.21
C VAL A 255 -14.24 5.01 9.55
N CYS A 256 -14.73 5.99 8.80
CA CYS A 256 -16.06 6.57 9.00
C CYS A 256 -17.18 5.51 8.87
N ALA A 257 -17.08 4.58 7.93
CA ALA A 257 -18.05 3.50 7.77
C ALA A 257 -18.12 2.64 9.03
N VAL A 258 -16.97 2.19 9.56
CA VAL A 258 -16.90 1.39 10.79
C VAL A 258 -17.46 2.16 12.00
N LEU A 259 -17.06 3.41 12.15
CA LEU A 259 -17.50 4.22 13.28
C LEU A 259 -19.00 4.52 13.19
N SER A 260 -19.51 4.88 12.02
CA SER A 260 -20.94 5.16 11.84
C SER A 260 -21.82 3.93 12.14
N GLU A 261 -21.32 2.75 11.83
CA GLU A 261 -22.06 1.49 11.99
C GLU A 261 -21.99 0.95 13.43
N LYS A 262 -20.82 1.04 14.08
CA LYS A 262 -20.55 0.33 15.34
C LYS A 262 -20.34 1.24 16.56
N LEU A 263 -19.82 2.43 16.38
CA LEU A 263 -19.49 3.38 17.46
C LEU A 263 -19.46 4.82 16.93
N PRO A 264 -20.61 5.49 16.71
CA PRO A 264 -20.64 6.86 16.23
C PRO A 264 -19.76 7.79 17.08
N THR A 265 -18.72 8.35 16.46
CA THR A 265 -17.68 9.15 17.13
C THR A 265 -17.36 10.38 16.26
N PRO A 266 -17.19 11.59 16.87
CA PRO A 266 -16.75 12.77 16.16
C PRO A 266 -15.38 12.63 15.52
#